data_6881253aecb7c7d6e33babad22a15bfd
#
_entry.id   6881253aecb7c7d6e33babad22a15bfd
#
_cell.length_a   1.000
_cell.length_b   1.000
_cell.length_c   1.000
_cell.angle_alpha   90.00
_cell.angle_beta   90.00
_cell.angle_gamma   90.00
#
_symmetry.space_group_name_H-M   'P 1'
#
loop_
_entity.id
_entity.type
_entity.pdbx_description
1 polymer ?
#
loop_
_entity_poly.entity_id
_entity_poly.type
_entity_poly.pdbx_seq_one_letter_code
_entity_poly.pdbx_strand_id
1 'polypeptide(L)'
;MIKRNKKLKTYGFVDASNIIYGAKAEGWFIDQNKLLNYLKKKFHVSKAFFYYGKDSKSLKKEKFLQKLRDFGYILRVKEIKRYGKKTKANCDVDLTMDVLLKINEYKCAIVLTGDGDFAPLLSYLISKKKKVVVISSPKRTAKEIRQIVKDEHIDFGSLRFLIEYKKKRETLN
;
A
#
# COMPACT_ATOMS: atom_id res chain seq x y z
N MET A 1 31.07 11.78 -21.29
CA MET A 1 29.93 11.92 -20.37
C MET A 1 29.59 10.55 -19.75
N ILE A 2 30.02 10.31 -18.53
CA ILE A 2 29.74 9.05 -17.81
C ILE A 2 28.27 9.06 -17.43
N LYS A 3 27.45 8.23 -18.10
CA LYS A 3 26.06 7.97 -17.64
C LYS A 3 26.16 7.35 -16.24
N ARG A 4 25.92 8.15 -15.20
CA ARG A 4 25.72 7.62 -13.84
C ARG A 4 24.65 6.56 -13.93
N ASN A 5 25.04 5.29 -13.74
CA ASN A 5 24.11 4.16 -13.63
C ASN A 5 23.17 4.44 -12.44
N LYS A 6 22.02 5.02 -12.72
CA LYS A 6 21.03 5.37 -11.70
C LYS A 6 20.49 4.06 -11.15
N LYS A 7 21.04 3.62 -10.00
CA LYS A 7 20.59 2.38 -9.34
C LYS A 7 19.07 2.47 -9.15
N LEU A 8 18.33 1.73 -9.97
CA LEU A 8 16.87 1.75 -9.95
C LEU A 8 16.38 1.30 -8.58
N LYS A 9 15.38 2.00 -8.06
CA LYS A 9 14.88 1.91 -6.69
C LYS A 9 13.73 0.91 -6.58
N THR A 10 13.35 0.56 -5.35
CA THR A 10 12.11 -0.11 -5.03
C THR A 10 11.11 0.92 -4.51
N TYR A 11 9.88 0.90 -5.03
CA TYR A 11 8.78 1.74 -4.58
C TYR A 11 7.65 0.90 -3.99
N GLY A 12 7.02 1.42 -2.94
CA GLY A 12 5.83 0.85 -2.34
C GLY A 12 4.58 1.65 -2.73
N PHE A 13 3.50 0.95 -3.05
CA PHE A 13 2.20 1.52 -3.41
C PHE A 13 1.14 0.88 -2.52
N VAL A 14 0.60 1.64 -1.58
CA VAL A 14 -0.27 1.13 -0.51
C VAL A 14 -1.70 1.58 -0.75
N ASP A 15 -2.55 0.65 -1.18
CA ASP A 15 -4.00 0.85 -1.18
C ASP A 15 -4.50 0.72 0.26
N ALA A 16 -4.67 1.88 0.92
CA ALA A 16 -5.02 1.94 2.32
C ALA A 16 -6.36 1.27 2.63
N SER A 17 -7.35 1.41 1.74
CA SER A 17 -8.67 0.83 1.94
C SER A 17 -8.59 -0.69 1.97
N ASN A 18 -7.89 -1.29 1.04
CA ASN A 18 -7.76 -2.73 0.94
C ASN A 18 -7.06 -3.33 2.17
N ILE A 19 -5.90 -2.78 2.57
CA ILE A 19 -5.13 -3.34 3.69
C ILE A 19 -5.75 -3.04 5.06
N ILE A 20 -6.27 -1.83 5.28
CA ILE A 20 -6.85 -1.44 6.57
C ILE A 20 -8.15 -2.23 6.83
N TYR A 21 -9.04 -2.29 5.86
CA TYR A 21 -10.26 -3.07 5.99
C TYR A 21 -9.99 -4.57 6.00
N GLY A 22 -8.96 -5.05 5.29
CA GLY A 22 -8.51 -6.42 5.34
C GLY A 22 -8.11 -6.85 6.75
N ALA A 23 -7.20 -6.12 7.38
CA ALA A 23 -6.75 -6.40 8.75
C ALA A 23 -7.90 -6.30 9.77
N LYS A 24 -8.75 -5.25 9.64
CA LYS A 24 -9.91 -5.07 10.52
C LYS A 24 -10.90 -6.23 10.42
N ALA A 25 -11.15 -6.75 9.24
CA ALA A 25 -12.03 -7.90 9.03
C ALA A 25 -11.47 -9.18 9.66
N GLU A 26 -10.15 -9.27 9.83
CA GLU A 26 -9.45 -10.36 10.50
C GLU A 26 -9.24 -10.08 12.02
N GLY A 27 -9.83 -9.00 12.56
CA GLY A 27 -9.85 -8.69 13.98
C GLY A 27 -8.58 -8.03 14.52
N TRP A 28 -7.75 -7.39 13.67
CA TRP A 28 -6.53 -6.70 14.11
C TRP A 28 -6.33 -5.36 13.39
N PHE A 29 -5.38 -4.57 13.87
CA PHE A 29 -5.08 -3.25 13.30
C PHE A 29 -3.60 -3.16 12.93
N ILE A 30 -3.33 -2.46 11.84
CA ILE A 30 -1.98 -2.25 11.35
C ILE A 30 -1.35 -1.07 12.06
N ASP A 31 -0.13 -1.26 12.55
CA ASP A 31 0.79 -0.17 12.88
C ASP A 31 1.50 0.28 11.59
N GLN A 32 1.09 1.43 11.07
CA GLN A 32 1.60 1.92 9.78
C GLN A 32 3.11 2.25 9.82
N ASN A 33 3.64 2.62 10.98
CA ASN A 33 5.08 2.82 11.12
C ASN A 33 5.84 1.49 11.02
N LYS A 34 5.35 0.46 11.70
CA LYS A 34 5.94 -0.89 11.60
C LYS A 34 5.86 -1.43 10.18
N LEU A 35 4.73 -1.23 9.50
CA LEU A 35 4.58 -1.62 8.10
C LEU A 35 5.62 -0.94 7.21
N LEU A 36 5.77 0.38 7.31
CA LEU A 36 6.76 1.12 6.53
C LEU A 36 8.19 0.65 6.82
N ASN A 37 8.50 0.42 8.10
CA ASN A 37 9.81 -0.10 8.51
C ASN A 37 10.07 -1.51 7.95
N TYR A 38 9.05 -2.38 7.93
CA TYR A 38 9.13 -3.69 7.29
C TYR A 38 9.44 -3.56 5.78
N LEU A 39 8.70 -2.70 5.07
CA LEU A 39 8.91 -2.47 3.65
C LEU A 39 10.33 -1.94 3.35
N LYS A 40 10.81 -1.00 4.17
CA LYS A 40 12.18 -0.46 4.05
C LYS A 40 13.26 -1.52 4.32
N LYS A 41 13.10 -2.31 5.38
CA LYS A 41 14.09 -3.34 5.77
C LYS A 41 14.11 -4.53 4.81
N LYS A 42 12.93 -5.05 4.45
CA LYS A 42 12.81 -6.27 3.64
C LYS A 42 13.05 -6.03 2.16
N PHE A 43 12.54 -4.94 1.62
CA PHE A 43 12.54 -4.66 0.17
C PHE A 43 13.36 -3.44 -0.22
N HIS A 44 13.99 -2.76 0.74
CA HIS A 44 14.73 -1.51 0.50
C HIS A 44 13.87 -0.45 -0.20
N VAL A 45 12.60 -0.36 0.22
CA VAL A 45 11.66 0.63 -0.32
C VAL A 45 12.19 2.03 -0.03
N SER A 46 12.41 2.80 -1.10
CA SER A 46 12.94 4.17 -1.02
C SER A 46 11.85 5.24 -1.01
N LYS A 47 10.68 4.95 -1.60
CA LYS A 47 9.47 5.78 -1.55
C LYS A 47 8.27 4.87 -1.33
N ALA A 48 7.41 5.22 -0.38
CA ALA A 48 6.15 4.54 -0.12
C ALA A 48 4.99 5.51 -0.30
N PHE A 49 4.16 5.27 -1.29
CA PHE A 49 2.96 6.04 -1.57
C PHE A 49 1.78 5.41 -0.83
N PHE A 50 0.95 6.23 -0.21
CA PHE A 50 -0.19 5.79 0.58
C PHE A 50 -1.46 6.45 0.07
N TYR A 51 -2.34 5.67 -0.55
CA TYR A 51 -3.57 6.12 -1.19
C TYR A 51 -4.74 5.98 -0.23
N TYR A 52 -5.33 7.10 0.15
CA TYR A 52 -6.36 7.14 1.18
C TYR A 52 -7.55 7.98 0.76
N GLY A 53 -8.74 7.37 0.77
CA GLY A 53 -10.01 8.07 0.61
C GLY A 53 -10.48 8.66 1.95
N LYS A 54 -10.71 9.97 1.98
CA LYS A 54 -11.15 10.71 3.17
C LYS A 54 -12.61 11.13 3.03
N ASP A 55 -13.48 10.69 3.92
CA ASP A 55 -14.94 10.89 3.87
C ASP A 55 -15.46 12.09 4.69
N SER A 56 -14.62 12.73 5.49
CA SER A 56 -15.01 13.89 6.30
C SER A 56 -13.80 14.65 6.83
N LYS A 57 -13.99 15.94 7.13
CA LYS A 57 -13.05 16.76 7.88
C LYS A 57 -13.16 16.40 9.37
N SER A 58 -12.37 15.43 9.81
CA SER A 58 -12.30 14.99 11.20
C SER A 58 -10.89 15.24 11.73
N LEU A 59 -10.78 15.91 12.88
CA LEU A 59 -9.50 16.13 13.56
C LEU A 59 -8.73 14.82 13.80
N LYS A 60 -9.45 13.73 14.09
CA LYS A 60 -8.84 12.40 14.26
C LYS A 60 -8.20 11.90 12.96
N LYS A 61 -8.85 12.13 11.83
CA LYS A 61 -8.32 11.73 10.52
C LYS A 61 -7.14 12.60 10.10
N GLU A 62 -7.21 13.91 10.36
CA GLU A 62 -6.08 14.80 10.10
C GLU A 62 -4.84 14.41 10.93
N LYS A 63 -5.02 14.11 12.22
CA LYS A 63 -3.94 13.60 13.07
C LYS A 63 -3.36 12.27 12.54
N PHE A 64 -4.21 11.39 12.02
CA PHE A 64 -3.75 10.15 11.40
C PHE A 64 -2.92 10.41 10.14
N LEU A 65 -3.40 11.27 9.24
CA LEU A 65 -2.68 11.63 8.03
C LEU A 65 -1.35 12.32 8.34
N GLN A 66 -1.32 13.19 9.36
CA GLN A 66 -0.07 13.84 9.78
C GLN A 66 0.94 12.80 10.28
N LYS A 67 0.53 11.85 11.12
CA LYS A 67 1.40 10.76 11.56
C LYS A 67 1.97 9.94 10.40
N LEU A 68 1.19 9.68 9.36
CA LEU A 68 1.68 8.97 8.17
C LEU A 68 2.79 9.77 7.44
N ARG A 69 2.63 11.11 7.33
CA ARG A 69 3.69 11.97 6.78
C ARG A 69 4.95 11.93 7.65
N ASP A 70 4.79 12.01 8.97
CA ASP A 70 5.90 11.97 9.93
C ASP A 70 6.66 10.64 9.86
N PHE A 71 5.98 9.52 9.58
CA PHE A 71 6.62 8.22 9.33
C PHE A 71 7.41 8.18 8.01
N GLY A 72 7.05 9.05 7.07
CA GLY A 72 7.71 9.16 5.77
C GLY A 72 6.93 8.56 4.58
N TYR A 73 5.61 8.38 4.71
CA TYR A 73 4.75 8.08 3.57
C TYR A 73 4.53 9.32 2.69
N ILE A 74 4.45 9.10 1.39
CA ILE A 74 4.00 10.09 0.43
C ILE A 74 2.48 9.89 0.27
N LEU A 75 1.70 10.82 0.81
CA LEU A 75 0.24 10.68 0.82
C LEU A 75 -0.38 11.10 -0.50
N ARG A 76 -1.37 10.33 -0.93
CA ARG A 76 -2.33 10.62 -1.98
C ARG A 76 -3.73 10.55 -1.37
N VAL A 77 -4.25 11.69 -0.97
CA VAL A 77 -5.55 11.79 -0.28
C VAL A 77 -6.60 12.29 -1.27
N LYS A 78 -7.69 11.54 -1.39
CA LYS A 78 -8.85 11.90 -2.21
C LYS A 78 -10.05 12.13 -1.33
N GLU A 79 -10.74 13.27 -1.51
CA GLU A 79 -11.98 13.50 -0.80
C GLU A 79 -13.10 12.62 -1.36
N ILE A 80 -13.84 11.97 -0.46
CA ILE A 80 -15.01 11.18 -0.83
C ILE A 80 -16.15 12.11 -1.18
N LYS A 81 -16.57 12.08 -2.44
CA LYS A 81 -17.80 12.75 -2.87
C LYS A 81 -18.99 11.85 -2.59
N ARG A 82 -19.97 12.35 -1.86
CA ARG A 82 -21.23 11.65 -1.62
C ARG A 82 -22.23 12.01 -2.70
N TYR A 83 -22.71 10.99 -3.42
CA TYR A 83 -23.82 11.12 -4.36
C TYR A 83 -25.00 10.28 -3.81
N GLY A 84 -25.90 10.92 -3.06
CA GLY A 84 -27.00 10.22 -2.37
C GLY A 84 -26.50 9.18 -1.36
N LYS A 85 -26.98 7.94 -1.45
CA LYS A 85 -26.54 6.82 -0.58
C LYS A 85 -25.21 6.17 -1.00
N LYS A 86 -24.65 6.57 -2.16
CA LYS A 86 -23.36 5.99 -2.66
C LYS A 86 -22.20 6.88 -2.27
N THR A 87 -21.25 6.31 -1.55
CA THR A 87 -19.95 6.94 -1.26
C THR A 87 -18.93 6.44 -2.26
N LYS A 88 -18.28 7.37 -2.98
CA LYS A 88 -17.21 7.04 -3.92
C LYS A 88 -15.94 7.80 -3.55
N ALA A 89 -14.96 7.10 -2.99
CA ALA A 89 -13.56 7.52 -3.03
C ALA A 89 -12.74 6.32 -3.44
N ASN A 90 -12.59 6.20 -4.71
CA ASN A 90 -11.71 5.19 -5.29
C ASN A 90 -10.39 5.88 -5.65
N CYS A 91 -9.30 5.46 -5.03
CA CYS A 91 -7.95 5.94 -5.33
C CYS A 91 -7.24 5.06 -6.37
N ASP A 92 -7.91 4.09 -6.98
CA ASP A 92 -7.31 3.11 -7.90
C ASP A 92 -6.71 3.79 -9.14
N VAL A 93 -7.41 4.81 -9.65
CA VAL A 93 -6.89 5.60 -10.77
C VAL A 93 -5.64 6.37 -10.36
N ASP A 94 -5.64 6.99 -9.19
CA ASP A 94 -4.49 7.76 -8.69
C ASP A 94 -3.29 6.84 -8.44
N LEU A 95 -3.52 5.65 -7.87
CA LEU A 95 -2.50 4.63 -7.68
C LEU A 95 -1.94 4.15 -9.03
N THR A 96 -2.82 3.79 -9.96
CA THR A 96 -2.44 3.32 -11.29
C THR A 96 -1.62 4.38 -12.03
N MET A 97 -2.05 5.64 -12.00
CA MET A 97 -1.35 6.75 -12.64
C MET A 97 0.05 6.96 -12.03
N ASP A 98 0.17 6.98 -10.70
CA ASP A 98 1.48 7.13 -10.05
C ASP A 98 2.43 5.97 -10.38
N VAL A 99 1.93 4.73 -10.42
CA VAL A 99 2.71 3.54 -10.80
C VAL A 99 3.25 3.69 -12.23
N LEU A 100 2.40 4.09 -13.19
CA LEU A 100 2.77 4.21 -14.58
C LEU A 100 3.67 5.42 -14.86
N LEU A 101 3.35 6.58 -14.32
CA LEU A 101 4.15 7.81 -14.52
C LEU A 101 5.56 7.69 -13.95
N LYS A 102 5.72 6.90 -12.88
CA LYS A 102 7.02 6.68 -12.22
C LYS A 102 7.74 5.41 -12.68
N ILE A 103 7.23 4.72 -13.71
CA ILE A 103 7.75 3.41 -14.13
C ILE A 103 9.26 3.42 -14.42
N ASN A 104 9.81 4.54 -14.87
CA ASN A 104 11.24 4.68 -15.16
C ASN A 104 12.10 5.02 -13.93
N GLU A 105 11.47 5.25 -12.76
CA GLU A 105 12.19 5.58 -11.52
C GLU A 105 12.52 4.35 -10.67
N TYR A 106 11.84 3.23 -10.87
CA TYR A 106 12.00 2.02 -10.07
C TYR A 106 12.19 0.76 -10.94
N LYS A 107 12.77 -0.28 -10.34
CA LYS A 107 12.89 -1.63 -10.91
C LYS A 107 11.94 -2.63 -10.26
N CYS A 108 11.51 -2.33 -9.03
CA CYS A 108 10.63 -3.19 -8.25
C CYS A 108 9.48 -2.36 -7.68
N ALA A 109 8.26 -2.85 -7.85
CA ALA A 109 7.04 -2.32 -7.26
C ALA A 109 6.53 -3.29 -6.18
N ILE A 110 6.38 -2.79 -4.96
CA ILE A 110 5.69 -3.51 -3.88
C ILE A 110 4.28 -2.93 -3.81
N VAL A 111 3.28 -3.71 -4.22
CA VAL A 111 1.89 -3.26 -4.28
C VAL A 111 1.09 -3.94 -3.17
N LEU A 112 0.50 -3.13 -2.31
CA LEU A 112 -0.29 -3.61 -1.18
C LEU A 112 -1.78 -3.48 -1.53
N THR A 113 -2.30 -4.45 -2.24
CA THR A 113 -3.71 -4.58 -2.60
C THR A 113 -4.03 -6.03 -2.99
N GLY A 114 -5.26 -6.46 -2.74
CA GLY A 114 -5.81 -7.74 -3.23
C GLY A 114 -6.89 -7.56 -4.30
N ASP A 115 -7.13 -6.31 -4.72
CA ASP A 115 -8.19 -5.97 -5.66
C ASP A 115 -7.83 -6.39 -7.09
N GLY A 116 -8.70 -7.21 -7.69
CA GLY A 116 -8.53 -7.74 -9.05
C GLY A 116 -8.47 -6.69 -10.14
N ASP A 117 -9.03 -5.50 -9.90
CA ASP A 117 -9.00 -4.40 -10.86
C ASP A 117 -7.57 -3.95 -11.18
N PHE A 118 -6.59 -4.26 -10.30
CA PHE A 118 -5.18 -4.01 -10.56
C PHE A 118 -4.46 -5.11 -11.38
N ALA A 119 -5.12 -6.22 -11.70
CA ALA A 119 -4.49 -7.30 -12.46
C ALA A 119 -3.89 -6.85 -13.80
N PRO A 120 -4.57 -6.00 -14.61
CA PRO A 120 -3.99 -5.47 -15.84
C PRO A 120 -2.73 -4.63 -15.61
N LEU A 121 -2.71 -3.81 -14.55
CA LEU A 121 -1.55 -3.01 -14.17
C LEU A 121 -0.35 -3.88 -13.82
N LEU A 122 -0.56 -4.92 -13.00
CA LEU A 122 0.51 -5.82 -12.58
C LEU A 122 1.09 -6.60 -13.78
N SER A 123 0.22 -7.09 -14.67
CA SER A 123 0.63 -7.74 -15.92
C SER A 123 1.46 -6.81 -16.81
N TYR A 124 1.04 -5.55 -16.94
CA TYR A 124 1.78 -4.54 -17.68
C TYR A 124 3.17 -4.29 -17.08
N LEU A 125 3.29 -4.15 -15.76
CA LEU A 125 4.58 -3.96 -15.10
C LEU A 125 5.53 -5.14 -15.38
N ILE A 126 5.04 -6.35 -15.28
CA ILE A 126 5.82 -7.57 -15.55
C ILE A 126 6.26 -7.61 -17.03
N SER A 127 5.39 -7.25 -17.99
CA SER A 127 5.75 -7.14 -19.41
C SER A 127 6.85 -6.11 -19.66
N LYS A 128 6.92 -5.07 -18.82
CA LYS A 128 7.99 -4.07 -18.82
C LYS A 128 9.23 -4.50 -18.01
N LYS A 129 9.34 -5.78 -17.67
CA LYS A 129 10.46 -6.38 -16.92
C LYS A 129 10.67 -5.74 -15.53
N LYS A 130 9.59 -5.24 -14.92
CA LYS A 130 9.61 -4.80 -13.53
C LYS A 130 9.39 -6.00 -12.62
N LYS A 131 10.12 -6.05 -11.51
CA LYS A 131 9.78 -6.96 -10.43
C LYS A 131 8.54 -6.43 -9.73
N VAL A 132 7.56 -7.29 -9.50
CA VAL A 132 6.31 -6.96 -8.80
C VAL A 132 6.15 -7.91 -7.64
N VAL A 133 5.95 -7.35 -6.44
CA VAL A 133 5.58 -8.12 -5.24
C VAL A 133 4.23 -7.60 -4.77
N VAL A 134 3.29 -8.49 -4.51
CA VAL A 134 2.00 -8.15 -3.95
C VAL A 134 1.91 -8.61 -2.50
N ILE A 135 1.46 -7.71 -1.62
CA ILE A 135 1.21 -8.02 -0.21
C ILE A 135 -0.28 -7.79 0.05
N SER A 136 -1.00 -8.85 0.38
CA SER A 136 -2.44 -8.79 0.61
C SER A 136 -2.95 -9.99 1.40
N SER A 137 -4.16 -9.88 1.98
CA SER A 137 -4.80 -11.02 2.64
C SER A 137 -5.19 -12.09 1.61
N PRO A 138 -4.78 -13.37 1.77
CA PRO A 138 -5.11 -14.44 0.84
C PRO A 138 -6.62 -14.62 0.64
N LYS A 139 -7.41 -14.36 1.69
CA LYS A 139 -8.87 -14.48 1.64
C LYS A 139 -9.54 -13.39 0.80
N ARG A 140 -8.84 -12.28 0.57
CA ARG A 140 -9.35 -11.10 -0.12
C ARG A 140 -8.57 -10.77 -1.39
N THR A 141 -7.65 -11.63 -1.79
CA THR A 141 -6.87 -11.46 -3.01
C THR A 141 -7.56 -12.15 -4.17
N ALA A 142 -7.82 -11.39 -5.21
CA ALA A 142 -8.40 -11.90 -6.44
C ALA A 142 -7.53 -13.02 -7.04
N LYS A 143 -8.18 -14.02 -7.65
CA LYS A 143 -7.51 -15.17 -8.25
C LYS A 143 -6.54 -14.74 -9.35
N GLU A 144 -6.93 -13.75 -10.14
CA GLU A 144 -6.15 -13.17 -11.24
C GLU A 144 -4.81 -12.64 -10.74
N ILE A 145 -4.81 -11.90 -9.62
CA ILE A 145 -3.56 -11.40 -9.01
C ILE A 145 -2.64 -12.55 -8.65
N ARG A 146 -3.16 -13.57 -7.96
CA ARG A 146 -2.33 -14.73 -7.56
C ARG A 146 -1.74 -15.47 -8.75
N GLN A 147 -2.49 -15.59 -9.84
CA GLN A 147 -2.01 -16.22 -11.07
C GLN A 147 -0.90 -15.41 -11.74
N ILE A 148 -0.98 -14.08 -11.69
CA ILE A 148 0.00 -13.18 -12.31
C ILE A 148 1.30 -13.14 -11.50
N VAL A 149 1.22 -12.97 -10.18
CA VAL A 149 2.42 -12.73 -9.34
C VAL A 149 3.02 -14.01 -8.76
N LYS A 150 2.26 -15.12 -8.75
CA LYS A 150 2.71 -16.45 -8.29
C LYS A 150 3.42 -16.37 -6.93
N ASP A 151 4.69 -16.77 -6.87
CA ASP A 151 5.50 -16.82 -5.66
C ASP A 151 5.87 -15.44 -5.10
N GLU A 152 5.62 -14.37 -5.85
CA GLU A 152 5.83 -12.98 -5.39
C GLU A 152 4.59 -12.41 -4.65
N HIS A 153 3.64 -13.28 -4.27
CA HIS A 153 2.55 -12.94 -3.36
C HIS A 153 2.95 -13.24 -1.92
N ILE A 154 2.81 -12.23 -1.05
CA ILE A 154 3.06 -12.36 0.40
C ILE A 154 1.74 -12.25 1.13
N ASP A 155 1.45 -13.26 1.94
CA ASP A 155 0.31 -13.25 2.84
C ASP A 155 0.49 -12.17 3.91
N PHE A 156 -0.42 -11.21 3.90
CA PHE A 156 -0.45 -10.11 4.85
C PHE A 156 -0.68 -10.60 6.30
N GLY A 157 -1.46 -11.66 6.48
CA GLY A 157 -1.70 -12.27 7.79
C GLY A 157 -0.44 -12.85 8.42
N SER A 158 0.48 -13.40 7.60
CA SER A 158 1.76 -13.91 8.08
C SER A 158 2.67 -12.82 8.66
N LEU A 159 2.42 -11.57 8.31
CA LEU A 159 3.17 -10.41 8.80
C LEU A 159 2.59 -9.83 10.10
N ARG A 160 1.44 -10.32 10.57
CA ARG A 160 0.70 -9.75 11.70
C ARG A 160 1.59 -9.50 12.91
N PHE A 161 2.40 -10.48 13.32
CA PHE A 161 3.28 -10.35 14.49
C PHE A 161 4.33 -9.24 14.36
N LEU A 162 4.70 -8.85 13.11
CA LEU A 162 5.65 -7.77 12.82
C LEU A 162 5.00 -6.39 12.77
N ILE A 163 3.75 -6.32 12.26
CA ILE A 163 3.12 -5.06 11.88
C ILE A 163 1.84 -4.75 12.64
N GLU A 164 1.41 -5.62 13.57
CA GLU A 164 0.21 -5.36 14.38
C GLU A 164 0.40 -4.19 15.33
N TYR A 165 -0.62 -3.33 15.40
CA TYR A 165 -0.72 -2.30 16.42
C TYR A 165 -1.08 -2.96 17.76
N LYS A 166 -0.19 -2.86 18.72
CA LYS A 166 -0.44 -3.29 20.11
C LYS A 166 -0.63 -2.04 20.97
N LYS A 167 -1.80 -1.92 21.59
CA LYS A 167 -2.04 -0.88 22.59
C LYS A 167 -1.01 -1.08 23.72
N LYS A 168 -0.21 -0.05 24.02
CA LYS A 168 0.64 -0.10 25.21
C LYS A 168 -0.27 -0.35 26.41
N ARG A 169 0.01 -1.40 27.20
CA ARG A 169 -0.59 -1.53 28.52
C ARG A 169 -0.08 -0.34 29.32
N GLU A 170 -0.99 0.52 29.79
CA GLU A 170 -0.65 1.47 30.83
C GLU A 170 -0.24 0.63 32.05
N THR A 171 1.03 0.66 32.40
CA THR A 171 1.50 0.19 33.70
C THR A 171 0.91 1.16 34.70
N LEU A 172 -0.14 0.71 35.40
CA LEU A 172 -0.61 1.35 36.62
C LEU A 172 0.56 1.27 37.62
N ASN A 173 1.24 2.38 37.83
CA ASN A 173 2.11 2.60 38.99
C ASN A 173 1.23 3.08 40.13
#